data_985930f452972b43b45327ea7a8ea1c7
#
_entry.id   985930f452972b43b45327ea7a8ea1c7
#
_cell.length_a   1.000
_cell.length_b   1.000
_cell.length_c   1.000
_cell.angle_alpha   90.00
_cell.angle_beta   90.00
_cell.angle_gamma   90.00
#
_symmetry.space_group_name_H-M   'P 1'
#
loop_
_entity.id
_entity.type
_entity.pdbx_description
1 polymer ?
#
loop_
_entity_poly.entity_id
_entity_poly.type
_entity_poly.pdbx_seq_one_letter_code
_entity_poly.pdbx_strand_id
1 'polypeptide(L)'
;MRYYVETDGRVFLVERGDRLDLPRPEEIPFPVEPIAPLVGDDVWFCVPSLDKHPRSWHHKDDLPTSDRALPEVRSAIHATMPRVVVEGLCLREGRILLVKGSRGLTEGRWTLPGGFLRFGESPEACILREIREEVGLSGSIDRFAGVRSKLGRRSRLHWTMLFYRVAVHGEPTPAPDEIAEARFVPIDQAPEMLHDEDMSCVLRGLTDRPAG
;
A
#
# COMPACT_ATOMS: atom_id res chain seq x y z
N MET A 1 22.97 -6.37 12.46
CA MET A 1 21.86 -6.90 11.65
C MET A 1 20.97 -7.75 12.55
N ARG A 2 19.65 -7.57 12.49
CA ARG A 2 18.63 -8.32 13.23
C ARG A 2 17.57 -8.85 12.26
N TYR A 3 16.88 -9.91 12.66
CA TYR A 3 15.86 -10.54 11.83
C TYR A 3 14.49 -10.40 12.49
N TYR A 4 13.52 -9.94 11.72
CA TYR A 4 12.11 -10.02 12.04
C TYR A 4 11.54 -11.27 11.37
N VAL A 5 11.28 -12.29 12.16
CA VAL A 5 10.82 -13.61 11.68
C VAL A 5 9.36 -13.79 12.03
N GLU A 6 8.51 -13.86 11.02
CA GLU A 6 7.06 -13.96 11.19
C GLU A 6 6.49 -15.13 10.38
N THR A 7 5.53 -15.83 10.98
CA THR A 7 4.66 -16.78 10.28
C THR A 7 3.31 -16.87 11.00
N ASP A 8 2.21 -16.90 10.23
CA ASP A 8 0.83 -17.05 10.72
C ASP A 8 0.47 -16.07 11.86
N GLY A 9 0.83 -14.78 11.68
CA GLY A 9 0.57 -13.73 12.67
C GLY A 9 1.34 -13.88 13.98
N ARG A 10 2.42 -14.70 14.00
CA ARG A 10 3.28 -14.92 15.14
C ARG A 10 4.72 -14.56 14.82
N VAL A 11 5.38 -13.95 15.81
CA VAL A 11 6.73 -13.42 15.68
C VAL A 11 7.67 -14.17 16.61
N PHE A 12 8.82 -14.63 16.08
CA PHE A 12 9.91 -15.17 16.86
C PHE A 12 10.72 -14.05 17.49
N LEU A 13 10.81 -14.03 18.80
CA LEU A 13 11.56 -13.05 19.57
C LEU A 13 12.49 -13.76 20.57
N VAL A 14 13.55 -13.06 20.97
CA VAL A 14 14.46 -13.51 22.03
C VAL A 14 14.24 -12.68 23.30
N GLU A 15 14.38 -13.32 24.46
CA GLU A 15 14.28 -12.64 25.74
C GLU A 15 15.65 -12.04 26.13
N ARG A 16 15.64 -10.76 26.51
CA ARG A 16 16.80 -10.06 27.07
C ARG A 16 16.40 -9.48 28.44
N GLY A 17 16.61 -10.29 29.48
CA GLY A 17 16.01 -9.99 30.77
C GLY A 17 14.50 -10.10 30.74
N ASP A 18 13.80 -9.03 31.10
CA ASP A 18 12.33 -8.92 31.04
C ASP A 18 11.79 -8.39 29.70
N ARG A 19 12.68 -8.08 28.74
CA ARG A 19 12.35 -7.52 27.44
C ARG A 19 12.34 -8.53 26.31
N LEU A 20 11.52 -8.26 25.30
CA LEU A 20 11.43 -8.99 24.04
C LEU A 20 12.15 -8.20 22.94
N ASP A 21 13.08 -8.86 22.25
CA ASP A 21 13.93 -8.26 21.22
C ASP A 21 13.92 -9.09 19.93
N LEU A 22 14.29 -8.46 18.83
CA LEU A 22 14.52 -9.14 17.57
C LEU A 22 15.79 -10.02 17.66
N PRO A 23 15.76 -11.26 17.17
CA PRO A 23 16.92 -12.15 17.16
C PRO A 23 18.00 -11.65 16.22
N ARG A 24 19.24 -11.98 16.51
CA ARG A 24 20.33 -11.99 15.55
C ARG A 24 20.30 -13.29 14.73
N PRO A 25 20.91 -13.36 13.55
CA PRO A 25 20.93 -14.57 12.73
C PRO A 25 21.36 -15.84 13.49
N GLU A 26 22.39 -15.73 14.34
CA GLU A 26 22.96 -16.83 15.14
C GLU A 26 22.06 -17.29 16.29
N GLU A 27 21.05 -16.54 16.66
CA GLU A 27 20.10 -16.86 17.74
C GLU A 27 18.85 -17.61 17.23
N ILE A 28 18.75 -17.83 15.91
CA ILE A 28 17.60 -18.48 15.28
C ILE A 28 17.91 -19.98 15.11
N PRO A 29 17.16 -20.88 15.80
CA PRO A 29 17.47 -22.31 15.80
C PRO A 29 16.86 -23.09 14.62
N PHE A 30 16.39 -22.41 13.56
CA PHE A 30 15.77 -23.01 12.39
C PHE A 30 16.13 -22.21 11.12
N PRO A 31 16.00 -22.81 9.93
CA PRO A 31 16.27 -22.11 8.68
C PRO A 31 15.29 -20.95 8.44
N VAL A 32 15.82 -19.83 7.96
CA VAL A 32 15.03 -18.65 7.55
C VAL A 32 15.49 -18.15 6.19
N GLU A 33 14.55 -17.63 5.42
CA GLU A 33 14.81 -16.95 4.15
C GLU A 33 14.64 -15.44 4.33
N PRO A 34 15.70 -14.63 4.21
CA PRO A 34 15.60 -13.17 4.19
C PRO A 34 14.92 -12.70 2.93
N ILE A 35 13.83 -11.91 3.06
CA ILE A 35 13.03 -11.44 1.94
C ILE A 35 13.35 -9.98 1.60
N ALA A 36 13.31 -9.09 2.61
CA ALA A 36 13.49 -7.66 2.38
C ALA A 36 13.95 -6.93 3.66
N PRO A 37 14.72 -5.83 3.53
CA PRO A 37 14.99 -4.95 4.65
C PRO A 37 13.72 -4.19 5.06
N LEU A 38 13.48 -4.06 6.37
CA LEU A 38 12.31 -3.40 6.96
C LEU A 38 12.63 -1.98 7.44
N VAL A 39 13.50 -1.88 8.45
CA VAL A 39 13.81 -0.62 9.12
C VAL A 39 15.29 -0.32 8.90
N GLY A 40 15.57 0.68 8.08
CA GLY A 40 16.95 0.89 7.62
C GLY A 40 17.49 -0.34 6.92
N ASP A 41 18.80 -0.59 7.03
CA ASP A 41 19.45 -1.82 6.54
C ASP A 41 19.74 -2.81 7.67
N ASP A 42 19.34 -2.48 8.90
CA ASP A 42 19.70 -3.23 10.12
C ASP A 42 18.70 -4.33 10.47
N VAL A 43 17.44 -4.21 10.05
CA VAL A 43 16.38 -5.20 10.32
C VAL A 43 15.85 -5.78 9.02
N TRP A 44 15.86 -7.12 8.90
CA TRP A 44 15.36 -7.84 7.74
C TRP A 44 14.12 -8.65 8.06
N PHE A 45 13.13 -8.57 7.18
CA PHE A 45 11.99 -9.49 7.18
C PHE A 45 12.44 -10.85 6.67
N CYS A 46 12.14 -11.88 7.45
CA CYS A 46 12.50 -13.26 7.13
C CYS A 46 11.30 -14.19 7.27
N VAL A 47 11.22 -15.15 6.37
CA VAL A 47 10.23 -16.23 6.42
C VAL A 47 10.90 -17.49 6.97
N PRO A 48 10.36 -18.14 8.03
CA PRO A 48 10.92 -19.36 8.55
C PRO A 48 10.53 -20.58 7.70
N SER A 49 11.47 -21.51 7.54
CA SER A 49 11.22 -22.81 6.92
C SER A 49 10.86 -23.81 8.02
N LEU A 50 9.55 -23.99 8.26
CA LEU A 50 9.02 -24.82 9.34
C LEU A 50 7.91 -25.74 8.83
N ASP A 51 7.87 -26.98 9.34
CA ASP A 51 6.81 -27.95 9.01
C ASP A 51 5.44 -27.57 9.61
N LYS A 52 5.45 -26.83 10.73
CA LYS A 52 4.25 -26.38 11.44
C LYS A 52 4.44 -24.99 12.02
N HIS A 53 3.37 -24.19 12.03
CA HIS A 53 3.37 -22.88 12.67
C HIS A 53 3.56 -23.02 14.20
N PRO A 54 4.56 -22.33 14.78
CA PRO A 54 4.90 -22.46 16.20
C PRO A 54 3.88 -21.71 17.07
N ARG A 55 3.11 -22.47 17.86
CA ARG A 55 2.10 -21.88 18.76
C ARG A 55 2.69 -21.12 19.94
N SER A 56 3.96 -21.36 20.25
CA SER A 56 4.68 -20.72 21.35
C SER A 56 5.24 -19.34 21.03
N TRP A 57 5.22 -18.93 19.78
CA TRP A 57 5.69 -17.60 19.39
C TRP A 57 4.67 -16.53 19.80
N HIS A 58 5.16 -15.28 19.95
CA HIS A 58 4.32 -14.16 20.35
C HIS A 58 3.33 -13.77 19.26
N HIS A 59 2.10 -13.48 19.63
CA HIS A 59 1.12 -12.91 18.71
C HIS A 59 1.55 -11.51 18.27
N LYS A 60 1.56 -11.27 16.96
CA LYS A 60 1.94 -9.99 16.36
C LYS A 60 1.12 -8.81 16.90
N ASP A 61 -0.19 -9.02 17.06
CA ASP A 61 -1.12 -7.97 17.46
C ASP A 61 -1.02 -7.59 18.95
N ASP A 62 -0.46 -8.45 19.80
CA ASP A 62 -0.26 -8.16 21.21
C ASP A 62 1.02 -7.34 21.49
N LEU A 63 1.99 -7.40 20.58
CA LEU A 63 3.32 -6.79 20.77
C LEU A 63 3.33 -5.26 20.72
N PRO A 64 2.54 -4.57 19.86
CA PRO A 64 2.53 -3.10 19.82
C PRO A 64 2.19 -2.43 21.14
N THR A 65 1.33 -3.07 21.96
CA THR A 65 0.90 -2.57 23.28
C THR A 65 1.65 -3.18 24.45
N SER A 66 2.55 -4.13 24.20
CA SER A 66 3.32 -4.81 25.23
C SER A 66 4.47 -3.94 25.76
N ASP A 67 4.52 -3.71 27.07
CA ASP A 67 5.63 -3.01 27.71
C ASP A 67 6.95 -3.78 27.60
N ARG A 68 6.89 -5.10 27.40
CA ARG A 68 8.06 -5.94 27.22
C ARG A 68 8.71 -5.80 25.84
N ALA A 69 7.95 -5.47 24.79
CA ALA A 69 8.48 -5.34 23.44
C ALA A 69 9.40 -4.11 23.32
N LEU A 70 10.62 -4.28 22.84
CA LEU A 70 11.51 -3.17 22.54
C LEU A 70 10.96 -2.29 21.38
N PRO A 71 11.37 -1.02 21.30
CA PRO A 71 10.94 -0.13 20.22
C PRO A 71 11.20 -0.69 18.81
N GLU A 72 12.30 -1.38 18.62
CA GLU A 72 12.68 -2.01 17.35
C GLU A 72 11.70 -3.11 16.93
N VAL A 73 11.18 -3.90 17.87
CA VAL A 73 10.14 -4.91 17.62
C VAL A 73 8.87 -4.23 17.12
N ARG A 74 8.41 -3.17 17.82
CA ARG A 74 7.22 -2.41 17.41
C ARG A 74 7.39 -1.75 16.04
N SER A 75 8.57 -1.17 15.78
CA SER A 75 8.90 -0.56 14.49
C SER A 75 8.90 -1.57 13.35
N ALA A 76 9.44 -2.78 13.58
CA ALA A 76 9.44 -3.86 12.61
C ALA A 76 8.01 -4.34 12.30
N ILE A 77 7.17 -4.53 13.32
CA ILE A 77 5.75 -4.87 13.14
C ILE A 77 5.05 -3.80 12.31
N HIS A 78 5.22 -2.53 12.66
CA HIS A 78 4.62 -1.42 11.92
C HIS A 78 5.09 -1.37 10.46
N ALA A 79 6.35 -1.66 10.20
CA ALA A 79 6.92 -1.69 8.85
C ALA A 79 6.33 -2.82 7.99
N THR A 80 5.93 -3.95 8.58
CA THR A 80 5.31 -5.08 7.86
C THR A 80 3.83 -4.89 7.59
N MET A 81 3.16 -3.90 8.21
CA MET A 81 1.74 -3.63 7.95
C MET A 81 1.55 -3.04 6.54
N PRO A 82 0.65 -3.61 5.71
CA PRO A 82 0.36 -3.03 4.41
C PRO A 82 -0.17 -1.60 4.52
N ARG A 83 0.27 -0.73 3.62
CA ARG A 83 -0.29 0.60 3.42
C ARG A 83 -1.41 0.49 2.40
N VAL A 84 -2.64 0.69 2.85
CA VAL A 84 -3.80 0.64 1.98
C VAL A 84 -4.02 1.99 1.34
N VAL A 85 -4.08 2.01 0.00
CA VAL A 85 -4.44 3.17 -0.80
C VAL A 85 -5.63 2.82 -1.69
N VAL A 86 -6.45 3.80 -1.99
CA VAL A 86 -7.63 3.63 -2.83
C VAL A 86 -7.49 4.54 -4.06
N GLU A 87 -7.65 3.96 -5.25
CA GLU A 87 -7.41 4.59 -6.53
C GLU A 87 -8.69 4.67 -7.35
N GLY A 88 -8.96 5.83 -7.95
CA GLY A 88 -10.17 6.11 -8.72
C GLY A 88 -9.97 5.98 -10.23
N LEU A 89 -10.67 5.03 -10.84
CA LEU A 89 -10.84 4.95 -12.29
C LEU A 89 -11.99 5.87 -12.69
N CYS A 90 -11.72 7.17 -12.75
CA CYS A 90 -12.70 8.21 -13.06
C CYS A 90 -12.89 8.31 -14.58
N LEU A 91 -13.92 7.64 -15.09
CA LEU A 91 -14.18 7.51 -16.51
C LEU A 91 -15.30 8.44 -16.96
N ARG A 92 -15.09 9.13 -18.10
CA ARG A 92 -16.07 10.00 -18.77
C ARG A 92 -15.83 9.97 -20.28
N GLU A 93 -16.83 9.56 -21.06
CA GLU A 93 -16.82 9.62 -22.53
C GLU A 93 -15.56 9.00 -23.19
N GLY A 94 -15.17 7.78 -22.75
CA GLY A 94 -13.99 7.09 -23.26
C GLY A 94 -12.64 7.66 -22.79
N ARG A 95 -12.68 8.62 -21.85
CA ARG A 95 -11.50 9.25 -21.27
C ARG A 95 -11.42 8.92 -19.79
N ILE A 96 -10.20 8.93 -19.25
CA ILE A 96 -9.91 8.72 -17.83
C ILE A 96 -9.20 9.95 -17.26
N LEU A 97 -9.57 10.32 -16.03
CA LEU A 97 -8.91 11.38 -15.29
C LEU A 97 -7.56 10.88 -14.75
N LEU A 98 -6.50 11.61 -15.08
CA LEU A 98 -5.20 11.50 -14.47
C LEU A 98 -4.86 12.77 -13.70
N VAL A 99 -4.10 12.60 -12.62
CA VAL A 99 -3.57 13.68 -11.78
C VAL A 99 -2.06 13.64 -11.74
N LYS A 100 -1.41 14.80 -11.66
CA LYS A 100 0.04 14.91 -11.52
C LYS A 100 0.37 15.50 -10.16
N GLY A 101 1.08 14.75 -9.34
CA GLY A 101 1.43 15.20 -7.99
C GLY A 101 2.33 16.44 -8.00
N SER A 102 2.11 17.35 -7.06
CA SER A 102 2.96 18.53 -6.81
C SER A 102 4.03 18.26 -5.75
N ARG A 103 3.89 17.20 -4.96
CA ARG A 103 4.78 16.85 -3.86
C ARG A 103 4.84 15.36 -3.56
N GLY A 104 5.80 14.95 -2.72
CA GLY A 104 5.88 13.63 -2.13
C GLY A 104 6.24 12.51 -3.12
N LEU A 105 5.65 11.33 -2.94
CA LEU A 105 5.96 10.15 -3.74
C LEU A 105 5.54 10.28 -5.21
N THR A 106 4.53 11.11 -5.48
CA THR A 106 3.94 11.32 -6.82
C THR A 106 4.40 12.61 -7.48
N GLU A 107 5.31 13.37 -6.88
CA GLU A 107 5.82 14.63 -7.42
C GLU A 107 6.28 14.49 -8.86
N GLY A 108 5.71 15.32 -9.74
CA GLY A 108 5.99 15.33 -11.18
C GLY A 108 5.50 14.12 -11.96
N ARG A 109 4.75 13.20 -11.35
CA ARG A 109 4.31 11.93 -11.95
C ARG A 109 2.81 11.90 -12.16
N TRP A 110 2.41 11.32 -13.28
CA TRP A 110 1.01 11.04 -13.55
C TRP A 110 0.56 9.78 -12.81
N THR A 111 -0.56 9.89 -12.11
CA THR A 111 -1.21 8.83 -11.34
C THR A 111 -2.72 8.86 -11.56
N LEU A 112 -3.40 7.86 -11.05
CA LEU A 112 -4.84 7.96 -10.81
C LEU A 112 -5.11 8.88 -9.61
N PRO A 113 -6.26 9.55 -9.52
CA PRO A 113 -6.67 10.23 -8.29
C PRO A 113 -6.89 9.20 -7.18
N GLY A 114 -6.41 9.51 -5.97
CA GLY A 114 -6.55 8.59 -4.86
C GLY A 114 -5.56 8.84 -3.72
N GLY A 115 -5.72 8.09 -2.64
CA GLY A 115 -4.90 8.30 -1.47
C GLY A 115 -5.05 7.26 -0.39
N PHE A 116 -4.51 7.57 0.78
CA PHE A 116 -4.51 6.66 1.91
C PHE A 116 -5.91 6.47 2.53
N LEU A 117 -6.25 5.21 2.76
CA LEU A 117 -7.39 4.86 3.60
C LEU A 117 -7.15 5.33 5.04
N ARG A 118 -8.04 6.16 5.58
CA ARG A 118 -7.98 6.65 6.96
C ARG A 118 -8.51 5.60 7.93
N PHE A 119 -8.07 5.68 9.18
CA PHE A 119 -8.59 4.81 10.23
C PHE A 119 -10.11 4.98 10.37
N GLY A 120 -10.84 3.85 10.32
CA GLY A 120 -12.30 3.82 10.41
C GLY A 120 -13.06 4.26 9.16
N GLU A 121 -12.37 4.61 8.07
CA GLU A 121 -12.97 5.00 6.79
C GLU A 121 -13.23 3.76 5.92
N SER A 122 -14.35 3.73 5.18
CA SER A 122 -14.54 2.71 4.15
C SER A 122 -13.78 3.07 2.88
N PRO A 123 -13.35 2.09 2.05
CA PRO A 123 -12.67 2.37 0.80
C PRO A 123 -13.49 3.24 -0.17
N GLU A 124 -14.81 3.06 -0.19
CA GLU A 124 -15.73 3.86 -1.01
C GLU A 124 -15.77 5.32 -0.55
N ALA A 125 -15.82 5.55 0.76
CA ALA A 125 -15.78 6.90 1.32
C ALA A 125 -14.43 7.56 1.04
N CYS A 126 -13.33 6.81 1.17
CA CYS A 126 -11.99 7.26 0.89
C CYS A 126 -11.86 7.80 -0.54
N ILE A 127 -12.22 7.00 -1.56
CA ILE A 127 -12.02 7.43 -2.94
C ILE A 127 -12.90 8.63 -3.32
N LEU A 128 -14.12 8.72 -2.82
CA LEU A 128 -14.97 9.88 -3.07
C LEU A 128 -14.44 11.15 -2.38
N ARG A 129 -13.84 11.01 -1.20
CA ARG A 129 -13.16 12.09 -0.49
C ARG A 129 -11.93 12.57 -1.26
N GLU A 130 -11.03 11.65 -1.68
CA GLU A 130 -9.80 11.99 -2.40
C GLU A 130 -10.11 12.70 -3.72
N ILE A 131 -11.06 12.21 -4.53
CA ILE A 131 -11.49 12.86 -5.78
C ILE A 131 -11.97 14.29 -5.51
N ARG A 132 -12.70 14.50 -4.43
CA ARG A 132 -13.17 15.84 -4.05
C ARG A 132 -12.05 16.74 -3.55
N GLU A 133 -11.14 16.21 -2.69
CA GLU A 133 -10.01 16.95 -2.13
C GLU A 133 -8.98 17.30 -3.21
N GLU A 134 -8.59 16.36 -4.07
CA GLU A 134 -7.54 16.54 -5.07
C GLU A 134 -8.00 17.37 -6.28
N VAL A 135 -9.22 17.16 -6.76
CA VAL A 135 -9.67 17.71 -8.05
C VAL A 135 -11.05 18.39 -8.03
N GLY A 136 -11.68 18.54 -6.87
CA GLY A 136 -12.94 19.26 -6.71
C GLY A 136 -14.16 18.58 -7.36
N LEU A 137 -14.03 17.33 -7.83
CA LEU A 137 -15.12 16.64 -8.49
C LEU A 137 -16.05 15.94 -7.50
N SER A 138 -17.33 15.87 -7.83
CA SER A 138 -18.25 14.94 -7.20
C SER A 138 -18.39 13.66 -8.03
N GLY A 139 -18.65 12.54 -7.36
CA GLY A 139 -18.79 11.27 -8.04
C GLY A 139 -19.64 10.27 -7.29
N SER A 140 -19.96 9.17 -7.96
CA SER A 140 -20.61 8.00 -7.38
C SER A 140 -19.84 6.74 -7.76
N ILE A 141 -19.79 5.79 -6.82
CA ILE A 141 -19.16 4.49 -7.08
C ILE A 141 -19.99 3.71 -8.09
N ASP A 142 -19.36 3.32 -9.17
CA ASP A 142 -19.95 2.39 -10.14
C ASP A 142 -19.70 0.94 -9.69
N ARG A 143 -18.44 0.58 -9.46
CA ARG A 143 -18.08 -0.76 -8.99
C ARG A 143 -16.64 -0.83 -8.43
N PHE A 144 -16.36 -1.85 -7.66
CA PHE A 144 -15.00 -2.29 -7.37
C PHE A 144 -14.36 -2.87 -8.64
N ALA A 145 -13.16 -2.43 -8.97
CA ALA A 145 -12.46 -2.81 -10.21
C ALA A 145 -11.34 -3.82 -9.98
N GLY A 146 -10.80 -3.90 -8.77
CA GLY A 146 -9.76 -4.87 -8.43
C GLY A 146 -8.82 -4.43 -7.32
N VAL A 147 -7.88 -5.30 -7.02
CA VAL A 147 -6.82 -5.08 -6.04
C VAL A 147 -5.46 -5.43 -6.63
N ARG A 148 -4.44 -4.69 -6.23
CA ARG A 148 -3.02 -5.04 -6.47
C ARG A 148 -2.25 -4.89 -5.18
N SER A 149 -1.22 -5.71 -5.04
CA SER A 149 -0.34 -5.68 -3.88
C SER A 149 1.11 -5.77 -4.34
N LYS A 150 1.97 -4.93 -3.78
CA LYS A 150 3.39 -4.90 -4.12
C LYS A 150 4.26 -4.43 -2.98
N LEU A 151 5.51 -4.86 -3.00
CA LEU A 151 6.56 -4.26 -2.20
C LEU A 151 7.21 -3.12 -3.00
N GLY A 152 7.13 -1.90 -2.47
CA GLY A 152 7.71 -0.71 -3.12
C GLY A 152 9.23 -0.77 -3.12
N ARG A 153 9.86 -0.79 -4.31
CA ARG A 153 11.33 -0.92 -4.45
C ARG A 153 12.11 0.19 -3.73
N ARG A 154 11.60 1.43 -3.73
CA ARG A 154 12.25 2.58 -3.07
C ARG A 154 11.75 2.81 -1.66
N SER A 155 10.43 2.73 -1.46
CA SER A 155 9.80 2.96 -0.16
C SER A 155 10.00 1.81 0.82
N ARG A 156 10.27 0.59 0.32
CA ARG A 156 10.34 -0.66 1.10
C ARG A 156 9.04 -0.94 1.88
N LEU A 157 7.96 -0.25 1.52
CA LEU A 157 6.65 -0.44 2.12
C LEU A 157 5.83 -1.44 1.31
N HIS A 158 5.05 -2.23 2.02
CA HIS A 158 4.05 -3.08 1.40
C HIS A 158 2.81 -2.24 1.08
N TRP A 159 2.46 -2.15 -0.20
CA TRP A 159 1.31 -1.41 -0.69
C TRP A 159 0.18 -2.37 -1.06
N THR A 160 -1.04 -2.06 -0.65
CA THR A 160 -2.27 -2.69 -1.13
C THR A 160 -3.12 -1.60 -1.75
N MET A 161 -3.34 -1.68 -3.05
CA MET A 161 -4.08 -0.71 -3.85
C MET A 161 -5.44 -1.27 -4.20
N LEU A 162 -6.51 -0.56 -3.83
CA LEU A 162 -7.89 -0.88 -4.13
C LEU A 162 -8.37 0.05 -5.25
N PHE A 163 -8.87 -0.52 -6.34
CA PHE A 163 -9.32 0.25 -7.50
C PHE A 163 -10.84 0.28 -7.58
N TYR A 164 -11.40 1.48 -7.69
CA TYR A 164 -12.83 1.69 -7.88
C TYR A 164 -13.10 2.43 -9.18
N ARG A 165 -14.07 1.96 -9.97
CA ARG A 165 -14.63 2.73 -11.05
C ARG A 165 -15.61 3.75 -10.49
N VAL A 166 -15.41 5.03 -10.85
CA VAL A 166 -16.17 6.15 -10.33
C VAL A 166 -16.72 6.96 -11.49
N ALA A 167 -18.02 7.15 -11.50
CA ALA A 167 -18.66 8.12 -12.37
C ALA A 167 -18.50 9.52 -11.76
N VAL A 168 -17.89 10.45 -12.50
CA VAL A 168 -17.57 11.80 -12.01
C VAL A 168 -18.27 12.88 -12.84
N HIS A 169 -18.62 13.98 -12.17
CA HIS A 169 -19.30 15.14 -12.77
C HIS A 169 -18.55 16.42 -12.48
N GLY A 170 -18.61 17.37 -13.41
CA GLY A 170 -17.94 18.67 -13.32
C GLY A 170 -16.61 18.72 -14.06
N GLU A 171 -15.94 19.86 -13.98
CA GLU A 171 -14.59 20.04 -14.50
C GLU A 171 -13.57 19.96 -13.36
N PRO A 172 -12.44 19.30 -13.57
CA PRO A 172 -11.43 19.16 -12.52
C PRO A 172 -10.83 20.52 -12.16
N THR A 173 -10.77 20.77 -10.86
CA THR A 173 -10.10 21.94 -10.27
C THR A 173 -9.02 21.42 -9.34
N PRO A 174 -7.76 21.27 -9.81
CA PRO A 174 -6.66 20.72 -9.01
C PRO A 174 -6.43 21.52 -7.73
N ALA A 175 -6.24 20.83 -6.60
CA ALA A 175 -5.79 21.42 -5.36
C ALA A 175 -4.26 21.65 -5.44
N PRO A 176 -3.78 22.92 -5.54
CA PRO A 176 -2.41 23.21 -5.94
C PRO A 176 -1.35 22.70 -4.96
N ASP A 177 -1.73 22.52 -3.69
CA ASP A 177 -0.84 22.00 -2.66
C ASP A 177 -0.52 20.49 -2.82
N GLU A 178 -1.34 19.77 -3.57
CA GLU A 178 -1.21 18.32 -3.76
C GLU A 178 -1.12 17.93 -5.23
N ILE A 179 -1.86 18.62 -6.10
CA ILE A 179 -2.00 18.29 -7.52
C ILE A 179 -1.56 19.47 -8.38
N ALA A 180 -0.50 19.28 -9.14
CA ALA A 180 0.02 20.28 -10.07
C ALA A 180 -0.85 20.39 -11.35
N GLU A 181 -1.41 19.27 -11.80
CA GLU A 181 -2.21 19.19 -13.03
C GLU A 181 -3.21 18.04 -12.94
N ALA A 182 -4.41 18.25 -13.48
CA ALA A 182 -5.41 17.20 -13.64
C ALA A 182 -6.05 17.31 -15.02
N ARG A 183 -6.21 16.19 -15.72
CA ARG A 183 -6.85 16.18 -17.04
C ARG A 183 -7.45 14.84 -17.42
N PHE A 184 -8.48 14.88 -18.22
CA PHE A 184 -9.01 13.69 -18.89
C PHE A 184 -8.19 13.38 -20.14
N VAL A 185 -7.68 12.16 -20.23
CA VAL A 185 -6.92 11.64 -21.38
C VAL A 185 -7.67 10.45 -22.01
N PRO A 186 -7.50 10.17 -23.30
CA PRO A 186 -8.02 8.94 -23.89
C PRO A 186 -7.56 7.72 -23.10
N ILE A 187 -8.45 6.77 -22.83
CA ILE A 187 -8.18 5.63 -21.97
C ILE A 187 -7.07 4.73 -22.52
N ASP A 188 -6.93 4.64 -23.83
CA ASP A 188 -5.89 3.89 -24.52
C ASP A 188 -4.49 4.50 -24.39
N GLN A 189 -4.39 5.82 -24.17
CA GLN A 189 -3.13 6.54 -23.99
C GLN A 189 -2.69 6.59 -22.51
N ALA A 190 -3.63 6.47 -21.58
CA ALA A 190 -3.37 6.61 -20.15
C ALA A 190 -2.31 5.65 -19.59
N PRO A 191 -2.25 4.35 -19.99
CA PRO A 191 -1.25 3.42 -19.45
C PRO A 191 0.19 3.85 -19.71
N GLU A 192 0.48 4.55 -20.81
CA GLU A 192 1.83 5.01 -21.16
C GLU A 192 2.24 6.25 -20.35
N MET A 193 1.27 7.01 -19.85
CA MET A 193 1.52 8.18 -19.03
C MET A 193 1.75 7.84 -17.57
N LEU A 194 1.15 6.75 -17.09
CA LEU A 194 1.23 6.33 -15.70
C LEU A 194 2.64 5.87 -15.35
N HIS A 195 3.15 6.37 -14.22
CA HIS A 195 4.46 5.96 -13.71
C HIS A 195 4.41 4.57 -13.05
N ASP A 196 3.26 4.15 -12.60
CA ASP A 196 3.04 2.91 -11.86
C ASP A 196 2.52 1.82 -12.78
N GLU A 197 3.27 0.71 -12.87
CA GLU A 197 2.95 -0.41 -13.76
C GLU A 197 1.69 -1.17 -13.34
N ASP A 198 1.39 -1.23 -12.03
CA ASP A 198 0.17 -1.87 -11.53
C ASP A 198 -1.08 -1.07 -11.92
N MET A 199 -1.01 0.27 -11.85
CA MET A 199 -2.08 1.14 -12.35
C MET A 199 -2.26 0.96 -13.87
N SER A 200 -1.17 0.94 -14.63
CA SER A 200 -1.20 0.71 -16.08
C SER A 200 -1.79 -0.65 -16.43
N CYS A 201 -1.45 -1.69 -15.68
CA CYS A 201 -1.99 -3.04 -15.89
C CYS A 201 -3.51 -3.10 -15.62
N VAL A 202 -3.99 -2.43 -14.57
CA VAL A 202 -5.43 -2.37 -14.28
C VAL A 202 -6.18 -1.66 -15.39
N LEU A 203 -5.63 -0.56 -15.93
CA LEU A 203 -6.25 0.16 -17.06
C LEU A 203 -6.30 -0.67 -18.33
N ARG A 204 -5.22 -1.36 -18.71
CA ARG A 204 -5.22 -2.27 -19.86
C ARG A 204 -6.29 -3.35 -19.74
N GLY A 205 -6.47 -3.92 -18.54
CA GLY A 205 -7.53 -4.89 -18.29
C GLY A 205 -8.96 -4.36 -18.41
N LEU A 206 -9.15 -3.02 -18.39
CA LEU A 206 -10.45 -2.39 -18.68
C LEU A 206 -10.67 -2.21 -20.18
N THR A 207 -9.63 -1.97 -20.96
CA THR A 207 -9.70 -1.79 -22.41
C THR A 207 -9.88 -3.12 -23.17
N ASP A 208 -9.34 -4.20 -22.60
CA ASP A 208 -9.37 -5.54 -23.22
C ASP A 208 -10.70 -6.30 -23.01
N ARG A 209 -11.63 -5.78 -22.21
CA ARG A 209 -12.97 -6.35 -22.06
C ARG A 209 -13.94 -5.62 -22.99
N PRO A 210 -14.50 -6.28 -24.01
CA PRO A 210 -15.57 -5.68 -24.80
C PRO A 210 -16.72 -5.31 -23.88
N ALA A 211 -17.29 -4.12 -24.13
CA ALA A 211 -18.50 -3.66 -23.46
C ALA A 211 -19.60 -4.73 -23.66
N GLY A 212 -19.93 -5.46 -22.57
CA GLY A 212 -21.06 -6.41 -22.56
C GLY A 212 -22.35 -5.70 -22.27
#